data_6cdb90869830fb9543f304d08a650da0
#
_entry.id   6cdb90869830fb9543f304d08a650da0
#
_cell.length_a   1.000
_cell.length_b   1.000
_cell.length_c   1.000
_cell.angle_alpha   90.00
_cell.angle_beta   90.00
_cell.angle_gamma   90.00
#
_symmetry.space_group_name_H-M   'P 1'
#
loop_
_entity.id
_entity.type
_entity.pdbx_description
1 polymer ?
#
loop_
_entity_poly.entity_id
_entity_poly.type
_entity_poly.pdbx_seq_one_letter_code
_entity_poly.pdbx_strand_id
1 'polypeptide(L)'
;MRAARLAGPKHFEFIDTDMPVAVDGEVLIKLERVSVCGSDCRHGFNIHPEEEYPMDPGRPCHELAGVIVESRTDEYQEGQRVIAIPARGKGGLVEYMTSDPSRMILLPDEGSLDEWVMCQPSGTVLYSCQQMPNILGKN
;
A
#
# COMPACT_ATOMS: atom_id res chain seq x y z
N MET A 1 3.22 -11.61 -12.79
CA MET A 1 2.60 -11.66 -11.45
C MET A 1 1.11 -11.43 -11.54
N ARG A 2 0.34 -11.90 -10.57
CA ARG A 2 -1.09 -11.59 -10.50
C ARG A 2 -1.31 -10.19 -9.92
N ALA A 3 -2.34 -9.54 -10.43
CA ALA A 3 -2.82 -8.26 -9.94
C ALA A 3 -4.35 -8.21 -10.02
N ALA A 4 -4.96 -7.26 -9.31
CA ALA A 4 -6.35 -6.89 -9.55
C ALA A 4 -6.41 -5.43 -10.00
N ARG A 5 -7.42 -5.08 -10.80
CA ARG A 5 -7.70 -3.70 -11.20
C ARG A 5 -9.20 -3.43 -11.24
N LEU A 6 -9.55 -2.18 -11.09
CA LEU A 6 -10.93 -1.73 -11.29
C LEU A 6 -11.17 -1.59 -12.80
N ALA A 7 -11.92 -2.53 -13.36
CA ALA A 7 -12.19 -2.61 -14.82
C ALA A 7 -13.41 -1.79 -15.25
N GLY A 8 -14.27 -1.41 -14.30
CA GLY A 8 -15.46 -0.60 -14.49
C GLY A 8 -16.09 -0.27 -13.13
N PRO A 9 -17.19 0.50 -13.09
CA PRO A 9 -17.85 0.84 -11.84
C PRO A 9 -18.21 -0.41 -11.02
N LYS A 10 -17.64 -0.51 -9.80
CA LYS A 10 -17.84 -1.65 -8.87
C LYS A 10 -17.39 -3.01 -9.42
N HIS A 11 -16.59 -3.02 -10.48
CA HIS A 11 -16.15 -4.24 -11.15
C HIS A 11 -14.64 -4.38 -11.08
N PHE A 12 -14.16 -5.33 -10.28
CA PHE A 12 -12.76 -5.72 -10.22
C PHE A 12 -12.52 -6.98 -11.04
N GLU A 13 -11.39 -7.04 -11.70
CA GLU A 13 -10.92 -8.23 -12.40
C GLU A 13 -9.49 -8.60 -11.97
N PHE A 14 -9.19 -9.90 -12.00
CA PHE A 14 -7.81 -10.39 -11.84
C PHE A 14 -7.14 -10.44 -13.22
N ILE A 15 -5.90 -10.00 -13.25
CA ILE A 15 -5.08 -9.97 -14.46
C ILE A 15 -3.68 -10.50 -14.17
N ASP A 16 -3.00 -10.96 -15.21
CA ASP A 16 -1.55 -11.15 -15.18
C ASP A 16 -0.86 -9.90 -15.74
N THR A 17 0.19 -9.48 -15.08
CA THR A 17 1.01 -8.33 -15.47
C THR A 17 2.49 -8.63 -15.26
N ASP A 18 3.35 -7.85 -15.89
CA ASP A 18 4.79 -7.99 -15.74
C ASP A 18 5.23 -7.76 -14.29
N MET A 19 6.32 -8.42 -13.93
CA MET A 19 6.97 -8.22 -12.65
C MET A 19 7.63 -6.83 -12.64
N PRO A 20 7.40 -5.99 -11.61
CA PRO A 20 8.11 -4.72 -11.52
C PRO A 20 9.60 -4.98 -11.27
N VAL A 21 10.45 -4.09 -11.75
CA VAL A 21 11.90 -4.15 -11.61
C VAL A 21 12.33 -2.96 -10.77
N ALA A 22 13.03 -3.22 -9.67
CA ALA A 22 13.60 -2.16 -8.84
C ALA A 22 14.74 -1.45 -9.60
N VAL A 23 14.76 -0.12 -9.55
CA VAL A 23 15.87 0.70 -10.07
C VAL A 23 16.79 1.10 -8.92
N ASP A 24 17.94 1.71 -9.22
CA ASP A 24 18.87 2.18 -8.18
C ASP A 24 18.17 3.10 -7.20
N GLY A 25 18.34 2.82 -5.91
CA GLY A 25 17.67 3.50 -4.81
C GLY A 25 16.32 2.92 -4.40
N GLU A 26 15.81 1.91 -5.09
CA GLU A 26 14.54 1.24 -4.77
C GLU A 26 14.74 -0.16 -4.18
N VAL A 27 13.65 -0.70 -3.66
CA VAL A 27 13.52 -2.12 -3.30
C VAL A 27 12.35 -2.75 -4.05
N LEU A 28 12.40 -4.07 -4.23
CA LEU A 28 11.27 -4.90 -4.65
C LEU A 28 10.67 -5.58 -3.41
N ILE A 29 9.39 -5.39 -3.20
CA ILE A 29 8.64 -5.92 -2.06
C ILE A 29 7.67 -6.98 -2.56
N LYS A 30 7.71 -8.17 -1.97
CA LYS A 30 6.63 -9.14 -2.05
C LYS A 30 5.56 -8.75 -1.04
N LEU A 31 4.37 -8.39 -1.51
CA LEU A 31 3.24 -8.05 -0.64
C LEU A 31 2.63 -9.31 -0.06
N GLU A 32 2.44 -9.33 1.24
CA GLU A 32 1.85 -10.45 1.95
C GLU A 32 0.52 -10.10 2.61
N ARG A 33 0.32 -8.83 2.93
CA ARG A 33 -0.93 -8.32 3.53
C ARG A 33 -1.31 -6.99 2.92
N VAL A 34 -2.60 -6.88 2.67
CA VAL A 34 -3.26 -5.67 2.19
C VAL A 34 -4.47 -5.43 3.08
N SER A 35 -4.61 -4.23 3.63
CA SER A 35 -5.82 -3.80 4.30
C SER A 35 -6.68 -2.97 3.37
N VAL A 36 -7.98 -3.15 3.44
CA VAL A 36 -8.96 -2.38 2.66
C VAL A 36 -9.60 -1.36 3.57
N CYS A 37 -9.39 -0.09 3.30
CA CYS A 37 -9.93 1.01 4.10
C CYS A 37 -11.17 1.66 3.46
N GLY A 38 -11.77 2.61 4.18
CA GLY A 38 -12.95 3.32 3.69
C GLY A 38 -12.70 4.16 2.43
N SER A 39 -11.47 4.64 2.19
CA SER A 39 -11.11 5.36 0.98
C SER A 39 -11.03 4.43 -0.24
N ASP A 40 -10.57 3.20 -0.07
CA ASP A 40 -10.53 2.20 -1.13
C ASP A 40 -11.93 1.79 -1.56
N CYS A 41 -12.83 1.57 -0.57
CA CYS A 41 -14.24 1.30 -0.84
C CYS A 41 -14.88 2.47 -1.59
N ARG A 42 -14.64 3.71 -1.14
CA ARG A 42 -15.16 4.89 -1.81
C ARG A 42 -14.66 4.97 -3.24
N HIS A 43 -13.36 4.75 -3.47
CA HIS A 43 -12.77 4.77 -4.80
C HIS A 43 -13.35 3.67 -5.69
N GLY A 44 -13.42 2.44 -5.20
CA GLY A 44 -13.96 1.30 -5.95
C GLY A 44 -15.46 1.39 -6.24
N PHE A 45 -16.24 2.10 -5.39
CA PHE A 45 -17.69 2.26 -5.57
C PHE A 45 -18.10 3.57 -6.24
N ASN A 46 -17.22 4.56 -6.33
CA ASN A 46 -17.50 5.76 -7.10
C ASN A 46 -17.57 5.43 -8.61
N ILE A 47 -18.32 6.25 -9.32
CA ILE A 47 -18.30 6.27 -10.78
C ILE A 47 -17.23 7.25 -11.21
N HIS A 48 -16.23 6.76 -11.94
CA HIS A 48 -15.20 7.57 -12.58
C HIS A 48 -15.54 7.82 -14.03
N PRO A 49 -14.92 8.81 -14.71
CA PRO A 49 -15.03 8.97 -16.15
C PRO A 49 -14.70 7.66 -16.89
N GLU A 50 -15.42 7.40 -17.97
CA GLU A 50 -15.28 6.13 -18.72
C GLU A 50 -13.86 5.90 -19.22
N GLU A 51 -13.17 6.98 -19.58
CA GLU A 51 -11.77 6.98 -20.03
C GLU A 51 -10.75 6.59 -18.95
N GLU A 52 -11.13 6.59 -17.68
CA GLU A 52 -10.27 6.12 -16.58
C GLU A 52 -10.28 4.60 -16.42
N TYR A 53 -11.20 3.90 -17.09
CA TYR A 53 -11.28 2.44 -17.03
C TYR A 53 -10.67 1.78 -18.26
N PRO A 54 -10.02 0.62 -18.11
CA PRO A 54 -9.66 0.00 -16.81
C PRO A 54 -8.56 0.79 -16.11
N MET A 55 -8.64 0.91 -14.80
CA MET A 55 -7.58 1.56 -14.02
C MET A 55 -6.28 0.75 -14.04
N ASP A 56 -5.18 1.41 -13.73
CA ASP A 56 -3.87 0.75 -13.59
C ASP A 56 -3.94 -0.41 -12.58
N PRO A 57 -3.17 -1.50 -12.82
CA PRO A 57 -3.07 -2.62 -11.89
C PRO A 57 -2.76 -2.18 -10.46
N GLY A 58 -3.41 -2.81 -9.49
CA GLY A 58 -3.16 -2.60 -8.07
C GLY A 58 -4.04 -1.56 -7.38
N ARG A 59 -4.65 -0.63 -8.11
CA ARG A 59 -5.50 0.40 -7.48
C ARG A 59 -6.83 -0.20 -6.98
N PRO A 60 -7.36 0.31 -5.81
CA PRO A 60 -6.91 1.50 -5.08
C PRO A 60 -6.00 1.27 -3.87
N CYS A 61 -5.95 0.11 -3.26
CA CYS A 61 -5.38 -0.18 -1.93
C CYS A 61 -3.99 0.41 -1.66
N HIS A 62 -3.78 0.90 -0.43
CA HIS A 62 -2.54 1.59 -0.03
C HIS A 62 -2.03 1.26 1.39
N GLU A 63 -2.70 0.37 2.12
CA GLU A 63 -2.28 -0.12 3.43
C GLU A 63 -1.65 -1.51 3.24
N LEU A 64 -0.33 -1.56 3.17
CA LEU A 64 0.42 -2.71 2.67
C LEU A 64 1.51 -3.14 3.64
N ALA A 65 1.65 -4.44 3.83
CA ALA A 65 2.78 -5.03 4.53
C ALA A 65 3.38 -6.18 3.71
N GLY A 66 4.69 -6.30 3.73
CA GLY A 66 5.38 -7.33 2.96
C GLY A 66 6.83 -7.50 3.37
N VAL A 67 7.55 -8.25 2.54
CA VAL A 67 8.96 -8.59 2.73
C VAL A 67 9.75 -8.11 1.52
N ILE A 68 10.89 -7.48 1.77
CA ILE A 68 11.84 -7.07 0.72
C ILE A 68 12.48 -8.31 0.11
N VAL A 69 12.38 -8.48 -1.19
CA VAL A 69 12.95 -9.61 -1.94
C VAL A 69 14.11 -9.22 -2.86
N GLU A 70 14.30 -7.94 -3.12
CA GLU A 70 15.47 -7.36 -3.79
C GLU A 70 15.69 -5.95 -3.23
N SER A 71 16.94 -5.58 -2.94
CA SER A 71 17.30 -4.23 -2.52
C SER A 71 18.38 -3.64 -3.43
N ARG A 72 18.14 -2.41 -3.89
CA ARG A 72 19.11 -1.57 -4.61
C ARG A 72 19.37 -0.26 -3.89
N THR A 73 19.33 -0.31 -2.56
CA THR A 73 19.62 0.80 -1.64
C THR A 73 20.41 0.30 -0.46
N ASP A 74 21.19 1.18 0.18
CA ASP A 74 21.94 0.86 1.41
C ASP A 74 21.06 0.97 2.67
N GLU A 75 19.85 1.53 2.57
CA GLU A 75 18.97 1.78 3.72
C GLU A 75 18.19 0.54 4.18
N TYR A 76 17.91 -0.40 3.26
CA TYR A 76 17.13 -1.59 3.51
C TYR A 76 17.78 -2.84 2.93
N GLN A 77 17.49 -3.99 3.51
CA GLN A 77 18.06 -5.28 3.12
C GLN A 77 16.98 -6.30 2.75
N GLU A 78 17.33 -7.25 1.90
CA GLU A 78 16.50 -8.41 1.61
C GLU A 78 16.14 -9.18 2.87
N GLY A 79 14.91 -9.69 2.92
CA GLY A 79 14.35 -10.40 4.07
C GLY A 79 13.70 -9.49 5.11
N GLN A 80 13.96 -8.19 5.09
CA GLN A 80 13.33 -7.25 6.03
C GLN A 80 11.83 -7.11 5.77
N ARG A 81 11.08 -7.01 6.86
CA ARG A 81 9.62 -6.81 6.85
C ARG A 81 9.32 -5.32 6.89
N VAL A 82 8.40 -4.86 6.06
CA VAL A 82 8.08 -3.44 5.93
C VAL A 82 6.57 -3.18 5.80
N ILE A 83 6.16 -2.02 6.31
CA ILE A 83 4.97 -1.32 5.83
C ILE A 83 5.40 -0.50 4.62
N ALA A 84 4.62 -0.53 3.55
CA ALA A 84 4.89 0.25 2.36
C ALA A 84 3.65 1.01 1.89
N ILE A 85 3.87 2.21 1.36
CA ILE A 85 2.81 3.01 0.73
C ILE A 85 3.15 3.10 -0.76
N PRO A 86 2.22 2.74 -1.66
CA PRO A 86 2.50 2.78 -3.09
C PRO A 86 2.74 4.22 -3.58
N ALA A 87 3.48 4.35 -4.66
CA ALA A 87 3.66 5.62 -5.33
C ALA A 87 2.30 6.20 -5.77
N ARG A 88 2.24 7.53 -5.91
CA ARG A 88 1.00 8.21 -6.32
C ARG A 88 0.46 7.61 -7.63
N GLY A 89 -0.82 7.26 -7.64
CA GLY A 89 -1.49 6.65 -8.79
C GLY A 89 -1.30 5.14 -8.91
N LYS A 90 -0.48 4.53 -8.05
CA LYS A 90 -0.34 3.07 -7.94
C LYS A 90 -1.18 2.53 -6.79
N GLY A 91 -1.25 1.21 -6.65
CA GLY A 91 -1.98 0.56 -5.57
C GLY A 91 -1.40 -0.81 -5.22
N GLY A 92 -1.91 -1.39 -4.14
CA GLY A 92 -1.37 -2.60 -3.53
C GLY A 92 -2.10 -3.90 -3.87
N LEU A 93 -3.07 -3.89 -4.79
CA LEU A 93 -3.71 -5.14 -5.23
C LEU A 93 -2.84 -5.88 -6.27
N VAL A 94 -1.58 -6.11 -5.91
CA VAL A 94 -0.52 -6.76 -6.70
C VAL A 94 0.27 -7.71 -5.80
N GLU A 95 0.93 -8.72 -6.38
CA GLU A 95 1.80 -9.62 -5.60
C GLU A 95 3.14 -8.96 -5.24
N TYR A 96 3.64 -8.06 -6.11
CA TYR A 96 4.93 -7.38 -5.93
C TYR A 96 4.83 -5.92 -6.32
N MET A 97 5.58 -5.07 -5.63
CA MET A 97 5.72 -3.65 -5.96
C MET A 97 7.14 -3.16 -5.71
N THR A 98 7.57 -2.14 -6.43
CA THR A 98 8.77 -1.38 -6.06
C THR A 98 8.42 -0.20 -5.15
N SER A 99 9.36 0.17 -4.30
CA SER A 99 9.21 1.34 -3.42
C SER A 99 10.56 2.00 -3.18
N ASP A 100 10.55 3.31 -3.00
CA ASP A 100 11.68 4.05 -2.46
C ASP A 100 11.66 4.06 -0.92
N PRO A 101 12.82 4.22 -0.24
CA PRO A 101 12.93 4.19 1.22
C PRO A 101 12.00 5.16 1.95
N SER A 102 11.71 6.33 1.38
CA SER A 102 10.88 7.36 2.01
C SER A 102 9.40 6.95 2.17
N ARG A 103 8.99 5.89 1.50
CA ARG A 103 7.62 5.35 1.50
C ARG A 103 7.48 4.07 2.31
N MET A 104 8.48 3.72 3.09
CA MET A 104 8.51 2.49 3.85
C MET A 104 8.84 2.72 5.31
N ILE A 105 8.42 1.79 6.14
CA ILE A 105 8.76 1.72 7.56
C ILE A 105 9.20 0.29 7.85
N LEU A 106 10.40 0.14 8.42
CA LEU A 106 10.90 -1.14 8.87
C LEU A 106 10.07 -1.66 10.03
N LEU A 107 9.69 -2.91 9.95
CA LEU A 107 8.96 -3.61 11.00
C LEU A 107 9.91 -4.44 11.86
N PRO A 108 9.57 -4.67 13.14
CA PRO A 108 10.24 -5.67 13.95
C PRO A 108 10.11 -7.07 13.35
N ASP A 109 11.07 -7.95 13.66
CA ASP A 109 11.04 -9.36 13.24
C ASP A 109 9.92 -10.15 13.94
N GLU A 110 9.45 -9.67 15.08
CA GLU A 110 8.40 -10.27 15.89
C GLU A 110 7.01 -9.74 15.48
N GLY A 111 5.98 -10.46 15.90
CA GLY A 111 4.59 -10.10 15.64
C GLY A 111 4.09 -10.52 14.25
N SER A 112 2.79 -10.44 14.06
CA SER A 112 2.11 -10.82 12.83
C SER A 112 2.03 -9.66 11.83
N LEU A 113 2.22 -9.93 10.54
CA LEU A 113 1.95 -8.93 9.50
C LEU A 113 0.47 -8.54 9.43
N ASP A 114 -0.44 -9.39 9.92
CA ASP A 114 -1.86 -9.06 10.03
C ASP A 114 -2.11 -7.93 11.04
N GLU A 115 -1.29 -7.86 12.10
CA GLU A 115 -1.34 -6.79 13.09
C GLU A 115 -0.57 -5.56 12.59
N TRP A 116 0.63 -5.77 12.04
CA TRP A 116 1.50 -4.69 11.61
C TRP A 116 0.92 -3.88 10.44
N VAL A 117 0.14 -4.48 9.53
CA VAL A 117 -0.50 -3.72 8.44
C VAL A 117 -1.43 -2.62 8.96
N MET A 118 -1.95 -2.76 10.19
CA MET A 118 -2.78 -1.74 10.85
C MET A 118 -2.00 -0.52 11.34
N CYS A 119 -0.67 -0.53 11.29
CA CYS A 119 0.15 0.64 11.66
C CYS A 119 -0.09 1.83 10.72
N GLN A 120 -0.37 1.58 9.44
CA GLN A 120 -0.63 2.65 8.48
C GLN A 120 -1.89 3.46 8.87
N PRO A 121 -3.09 2.85 9.02
CA PRO A 121 -4.27 3.60 9.45
C PRO A 121 -4.13 4.16 10.86
N SER A 122 -3.44 3.46 11.78
CA SER A 122 -3.18 3.95 13.14
C SER A 122 -2.31 5.21 13.12
N GLY A 123 -1.30 5.27 12.27
CA GLY A 123 -0.47 6.46 12.07
C GLY A 123 -1.29 7.67 11.61
N THR A 124 -2.25 7.47 10.72
CA THR A 124 -3.18 8.52 10.27
C THR A 124 -4.04 9.05 11.42
N VAL A 125 -4.54 8.16 12.28
CA VAL A 125 -5.32 8.56 13.47
C VAL A 125 -4.45 9.32 14.46
N LEU A 126 -3.25 8.82 14.77
CA LEU A 126 -2.31 9.51 15.68
C LEU A 126 -1.93 10.89 15.17
N TYR A 127 -1.62 11.02 13.88
CA TYR A 127 -1.33 12.32 13.27
C TYR A 127 -2.52 13.28 13.41
N SER A 128 -3.74 12.80 13.15
CA SER A 128 -4.95 13.62 13.31
C SER A 128 -5.13 14.08 14.75
N CYS A 129 -4.91 13.20 15.74
CA CYS A 129 -4.97 13.55 17.16
C CYS A 129 -3.93 14.60 17.54
N GLN A 130 -2.72 14.55 16.98
CA GLN A 130 -1.67 15.55 17.22
C GLN A 130 -2.01 16.94 16.66
N GLN A 131 -2.81 17.01 15.58
CA GLN A 131 -3.27 18.28 15.00
C GLN A 131 -4.46 18.88 15.77
N MET A 132 -5.13 18.10 16.62
CA MET A 132 -6.26 18.61 17.40
C MET A 132 -5.76 19.45 18.58
N PRO A 133 -6.41 20.58 18.89
CA PRO A 133 -6.19 21.25 20.17
C PRO A 133 -6.58 20.33 21.30
N ASN A 134 -6.05 20.59 22.52
CA ASN A 134 -6.39 19.79 23.68
C ASN A 134 -7.94 19.72 23.86
N ILE A 135 -8.50 18.55 23.61
CA ILE A 135 -9.95 18.30 23.67
C ILE A 135 -10.40 17.69 25.05
N LEU A 136 -9.43 17.43 25.95
CA LEU A 136 -9.76 16.92 27.28
C LEU A 136 -10.57 17.95 28.05
N GLY A 137 -11.76 17.54 28.50
CA GLY A 137 -12.68 18.40 29.24
C GLY A 137 -13.45 19.42 28.39
N LYS A 138 -13.45 19.30 27.08
CA LYS A 138 -14.32 20.07 26.18
C LYS A 138 -15.49 19.19 25.72
N ASN A 139 -16.68 19.72 25.97
CA ASN A 139 -17.95 19.13 25.48
C ASN A 139 -18.23 19.62 24.07
#